data_f65ca14c5f1cf293b5acf3d4435cbfdd
#
_entry.id   f65ca14c5f1cf293b5acf3d4435cbfdd
#
_cell.length_a   1.000
_cell.length_b   1.000
_cell.length_c   1.000
_cell.angle_alpha   90.00
_cell.angle_beta   90.00
_cell.angle_gamma   90.00
#
_symmetry.space_group_name_H-M   'P 1'
#
loop_
_entity.id
_entity.type
_entity.pdbx_description
1 polymer ?
#
loop_
_entity_poly.entity_id
_entity_poly.type
_entity_poly.pdbx_seq_one_letter_code
_entity_poly.pdbx_strand_id
1 'polypeptide(L)'
;DYYLTGNGIGMEKNLRLGDNMFEDVNGDGKLDQNDMVYLGTDDPKLSYSFNAGFEWKGIDFSVIFQGVGRRTIFREGSAWRVPMSAWWLNTTTQSVGNTWSAEHSNAYYPTYSNTSSINNYNYQCSSWSVENGAYVRLKNLTIGYTLPATWLAKTKVISKLRVYVTGADLWEHSNIRDGWDPEQTRKVENLGRY
;
A
#
# COMPACT_ATOMS: atom_id res chain seq x y z
N ASP A 1 -5.88 19.38 27.36
CA ASP A 1 -4.87 20.43 27.59
C ASP A 1 -3.43 19.94 27.46
N TYR A 2 -3.15 18.66 27.80
CA TYR A 2 -1.79 18.07 27.71
C TYR A 2 -1.19 18.20 26.30
N TYR A 3 -1.92 17.81 25.28
CA TYR A 3 -1.47 17.90 23.87
C TYR A 3 -1.33 19.34 23.37
N LEU A 4 -2.07 20.26 23.93
CA LEU A 4 -2.01 21.67 23.56
C LEU A 4 -0.90 22.45 24.27
N THR A 5 -0.33 21.91 25.34
CA THR A 5 0.77 22.53 26.08
C THR A 5 2.15 22.23 25.50
N GLY A 6 2.26 21.30 24.54
CA GLY A 6 3.51 20.93 23.91
C GLY A 6 4.50 20.24 24.86
N ASN A 7 4.00 19.41 25.76
CA ASN A 7 4.82 18.58 26.62
C ASN A 7 5.34 17.34 25.87
N GLY A 8 6.56 16.94 26.16
CA GLY A 8 7.15 15.74 25.61
C GLY A 8 8.09 15.96 24.41
N ILE A 9 8.74 14.87 24.00
CA ILE A 9 9.69 14.86 22.87
C ILE A 9 8.91 14.85 21.57
N GLY A 10 9.25 15.76 20.66
CA GLY A 10 8.60 15.85 19.35
C GLY A 10 7.21 16.48 19.35
N MET A 11 6.75 16.99 20.49
CA MET A 11 5.48 17.72 20.57
C MET A 11 5.58 19.07 19.87
N GLU A 12 4.59 19.36 19.04
CA GLU A 12 4.39 20.70 18.48
C GLU A 12 3.58 21.55 19.44
N LYS A 13 4.13 22.69 19.85
CA LYS A 13 3.47 23.59 20.83
C LYS A 13 2.22 24.29 20.29
N ASN A 14 2.09 24.35 18.98
CA ASN A 14 1.00 25.04 18.30
C ASN A 14 -0.03 24.06 17.70
N LEU A 15 -0.30 22.95 18.36
CA LEU A 15 -1.30 21.99 17.92
C LEU A 15 -2.69 22.65 17.79
N ARG A 16 -3.42 22.20 16.81
CA ARG A 16 -4.73 22.71 16.45
C ARG A 16 -5.76 21.58 16.46
N LEU A 17 -7.01 21.96 16.42
CA LEU A 17 -8.10 21.00 16.18
C LEU A 17 -7.87 20.29 14.85
N GLY A 18 -7.95 18.95 14.88
CA GLY A 18 -7.70 18.10 13.72
C GLY A 18 -6.25 17.69 13.51
N ASP A 19 -5.32 18.09 14.37
CA ASP A 19 -3.99 17.49 14.43
C ASP A 19 -4.04 16.14 15.17
N ASN A 20 -3.12 15.22 14.85
CA ASN A 20 -3.06 13.90 15.48
C ASN A 20 -2.78 13.99 16.97
N MET A 21 -3.40 13.11 17.75
CA MET A 21 -3.16 12.94 19.18
C MET A 21 -2.39 11.64 19.40
N PHE A 22 -1.21 11.74 20.01
CA PHE A 22 -0.44 10.58 20.43
C PHE A 22 -0.75 10.23 21.88
N GLU A 23 -0.70 8.95 22.21
CA GLU A 23 -1.02 8.42 23.53
C GLU A 23 0.21 8.40 24.43
N ASP A 24 0.08 8.87 25.65
CA ASP A 24 1.02 8.66 26.75
C ASP A 24 0.80 7.24 27.28
N VAL A 25 1.58 6.30 26.77
CA VAL A 25 1.39 4.86 27.02
C VAL A 25 1.77 4.47 28.43
N ASN A 26 2.79 5.13 28.99
CA ASN A 26 3.30 4.82 30.34
C ASN A 26 2.59 5.64 31.44
N GLY A 27 1.82 6.67 31.09
CA GLY A 27 1.03 7.50 32.01
C GLY A 27 1.86 8.45 32.86
N ASP A 28 3.06 8.82 32.40
CA ASP A 28 3.94 9.71 33.19
C ASP A 28 3.70 11.21 32.98
N GLY A 29 2.75 11.53 32.08
CA GLY A 29 2.36 12.89 31.74
C GLY A 29 3.28 13.56 30.72
N LYS A 30 4.07 12.78 29.97
CA LYS A 30 4.95 13.26 28.91
C LYS A 30 4.80 12.36 27.69
N LEU A 31 4.97 12.92 26.48
CA LEU A 31 5.13 12.14 25.27
C LEU A 31 6.62 12.06 24.92
N ASP A 32 7.22 10.90 25.09
CA ASP A 32 8.63 10.70 24.81
C ASP A 32 8.94 9.29 24.27
N GLN A 33 10.21 8.90 24.28
CA GLN A 33 10.64 7.60 23.77
C GLN A 33 10.09 6.40 24.56
N ASN A 34 9.63 6.61 25.78
CA ASN A 34 9.06 5.56 26.62
C ASN A 34 7.63 5.19 26.19
N ASP A 35 7.00 6.03 25.33
CA ASP A 35 5.68 5.79 24.75
C ASP A 35 5.76 5.05 23.42
N MET A 36 6.95 4.68 22.97
CA MET A 36 7.12 3.92 21.75
C MET A 36 6.65 2.49 21.93
N VAL A 37 5.77 2.04 21.02
CA VAL A 37 5.25 0.67 21.00
C VAL A 37 5.68 -0.05 19.72
N TYR A 38 5.75 -1.39 19.82
CA TYR A 38 6.03 -2.21 18.65
C TYR A 38 4.82 -2.26 17.70
N LEU A 39 4.97 -1.75 16.49
CA LEU A 39 3.91 -1.67 15.47
C LEU A 39 3.93 -2.82 14.48
N GLY A 40 4.94 -3.68 14.50
CA GLY A 40 5.07 -4.81 13.59
C GLY A 40 6.35 -4.80 12.77
N THR A 41 6.41 -5.65 11.76
CA THR A 41 7.55 -5.76 10.84
C THR A 41 7.06 -5.78 9.40
N ASP A 42 7.85 -5.25 8.51
CA ASP A 42 7.64 -5.29 7.05
C ASP A 42 8.00 -6.65 6.43
N ASP A 43 8.75 -7.47 7.15
CA ASP A 43 9.07 -8.82 6.71
C ASP A 43 7.83 -9.74 6.79
N PRO A 44 7.38 -10.33 5.69
CA PRO A 44 6.27 -11.26 5.71
C PRO A 44 6.70 -12.57 6.37
N LYS A 45 5.96 -13.01 7.39
CA LYS A 45 6.20 -14.30 8.05
C LYS A 45 5.76 -15.49 7.21
N LEU A 46 4.91 -15.29 6.23
CA LEU A 46 4.38 -16.29 5.33
C LEU A 46 4.30 -15.72 3.92
N SER A 47 4.95 -16.41 2.97
CA SER A 47 4.75 -16.21 1.54
C SER A 47 4.22 -17.52 0.95
N TYR A 48 3.26 -17.42 0.04
CA TYR A 48 2.65 -18.59 -0.56
C TYR A 48 2.42 -18.38 -2.05
N SER A 49 2.43 -19.48 -2.79
CA SER A 49 2.07 -19.53 -4.20
C SER A 49 1.22 -20.77 -4.47
N PHE A 50 0.22 -20.59 -5.31
CA PHE A 50 -0.60 -21.69 -5.82
C PHE A 50 -0.52 -21.69 -7.34
N ASN A 51 -0.07 -22.84 -7.89
CA ASN A 51 0.03 -23.03 -9.33
C ASN A 51 -0.89 -24.17 -9.73
N ALA A 52 -1.70 -23.96 -10.73
CA ALA A 52 -2.55 -25.00 -11.33
C ALA A 52 -2.53 -24.91 -12.84
N GLY A 53 -2.70 -26.04 -13.48
CA GLY A 53 -2.78 -26.10 -14.93
C GLY A 53 -3.33 -27.43 -15.40
N PHE A 54 -3.83 -27.45 -16.62
CA PHE A 54 -4.25 -28.67 -17.28
C PHE A 54 -4.07 -28.56 -18.81
N GLU A 55 -4.01 -29.72 -19.44
CA GLU A 55 -4.04 -29.83 -20.89
C GLU A 55 -5.15 -30.81 -21.28
N TRP A 56 -5.98 -30.45 -22.24
CA TRP A 56 -7.05 -31.29 -22.73
C TRP A 56 -7.41 -30.98 -24.18
N LYS A 57 -7.29 -31.99 -25.04
CA LYS A 57 -7.65 -31.90 -26.48
C LYS A 57 -7.07 -30.68 -27.19
N GLY A 58 -5.82 -30.35 -26.90
CA GLY A 58 -5.11 -29.21 -27.46
C GLY A 58 -5.34 -27.87 -26.73
N ILE A 59 -6.28 -27.80 -25.81
CA ILE A 59 -6.42 -26.65 -24.92
C ILE A 59 -5.43 -26.82 -23.76
N ASP A 60 -4.68 -25.79 -23.47
CA ASP A 60 -3.86 -25.68 -22.28
C ASP A 60 -4.28 -24.46 -21.45
N PHE A 61 -4.26 -24.67 -20.15
CA PHE A 61 -4.60 -23.66 -19.17
C PHE A 61 -3.54 -23.66 -18.06
N SER A 62 -3.09 -22.49 -17.64
CA SER A 62 -2.26 -22.35 -16.45
C SER A 62 -2.61 -21.10 -15.69
N VAL A 63 -2.57 -21.20 -14.36
CA VAL A 63 -2.85 -20.09 -13.47
C VAL A 63 -1.86 -20.10 -12.31
N ILE A 64 -1.40 -18.91 -11.95
CA ILE A 64 -0.48 -18.70 -10.83
C ILE A 64 -1.08 -17.62 -9.92
N PHE A 65 -1.34 -18.01 -8.67
CA PHE A 65 -1.62 -17.08 -7.58
C PHE A 65 -0.40 -16.97 -6.68
N GLN A 66 -0.16 -15.77 -6.22
CA GLN A 66 0.89 -15.48 -5.24
C GLN A 66 0.36 -14.54 -4.18
N GLY A 67 0.85 -14.68 -2.96
CA GLY A 67 0.47 -13.81 -1.89
C GLY A 67 1.42 -13.86 -0.71
N VAL A 68 1.23 -12.94 0.20
CA VAL A 68 1.91 -12.91 1.49
C VAL A 68 0.87 -12.83 2.61
N GLY A 69 1.23 -13.43 3.74
CA GLY A 69 0.47 -13.29 4.96
C GLY A 69 0.68 -11.92 5.60
N ARG A 70 0.27 -11.82 6.86
CA ARG A 70 0.35 -10.57 7.59
C ARG A 70 1.78 -10.03 7.65
N ARG A 71 1.93 -8.79 7.24
CA ARG A 71 3.11 -7.94 7.44
C ARG A 71 2.65 -6.52 7.68
N THR A 72 3.50 -5.70 8.26
CA THR A 72 3.21 -4.28 8.46
C THR A 72 3.83 -3.46 7.34
N ILE A 73 3.04 -2.62 6.71
CA ILE A 73 3.54 -1.60 5.78
C ILE A 73 3.53 -0.27 6.52
N PHE A 74 4.69 0.37 6.57
CA PHE A 74 4.84 1.70 7.13
C PHE A 74 4.65 2.73 6.03
N ARG A 75 3.64 3.57 6.21
CA ARG A 75 3.34 4.66 5.26
C ARG A 75 4.26 5.83 5.53
N GLU A 76 5.16 6.06 4.63
CA GLU A 76 6.17 7.13 4.71
C GLU A 76 6.28 7.87 3.38
N GLY A 77 7.01 8.99 3.40
CA GLY A 77 7.36 9.74 2.19
C GLY A 77 6.35 10.79 1.76
N SER A 78 6.69 11.45 0.68
CA SER A 78 5.99 12.66 0.22
C SER A 78 4.56 12.39 -0.24
N ALA A 79 4.32 11.26 -0.87
CA ALA A 79 2.98 10.90 -1.36
C ALA A 79 2.00 10.55 -0.25
N TRP A 80 2.51 10.12 0.90
CA TRP A 80 1.72 9.86 2.10
C TRP A 80 1.37 11.13 2.87
N ARG A 81 2.32 12.08 2.96
CA ARG A 81 2.17 13.32 3.71
C ARG A 81 1.26 14.29 2.96
N VAL A 82 -0.01 14.14 3.13
CA VAL A 82 -1.02 14.95 2.48
C VAL A 82 -1.73 15.81 3.53
N PRO A 83 -2.01 17.05 3.22
CA PRO A 83 -1.49 17.90 2.16
C PRO A 83 -0.06 18.36 2.46
N MET A 84 0.73 18.44 1.42
CA MET A 84 2.16 18.74 1.55
C MET A 84 2.43 20.23 1.65
N SER A 85 3.41 20.59 2.47
CA SER A 85 3.91 21.96 2.60
C SER A 85 4.81 22.41 1.45
N ALA A 86 5.14 21.54 0.51
CA ALA A 86 6.06 21.86 -0.58
C ALA A 86 5.32 22.31 -1.83
N TRP A 87 5.65 23.52 -2.31
CA TRP A 87 4.98 24.16 -3.45
C TRP A 87 5.12 23.43 -4.79
N TRP A 88 6.05 22.48 -4.90
CA TRP A 88 6.24 21.64 -6.09
C TRP A 88 5.55 20.29 -6.05
N LEU A 89 4.81 19.99 -4.98
CA LEU A 89 4.13 18.72 -4.80
C LEU A 89 2.62 18.91 -4.89
N ASN A 90 2.00 18.09 -5.70
CA ASN A 90 0.55 18.00 -5.78
C ASN A 90 0.04 17.06 -4.67
N THR A 91 -1.12 17.41 -4.13
CA THR A 91 -1.84 16.52 -3.24
C THR A 91 -2.45 15.36 -4.02
N THR A 92 -2.61 14.21 -3.37
CA THR A 92 -3.27 13.05 -3.97
C THR A 92 -4.79 13.27 -3.99
N THR A 93 -5.47 12.63 -4.93
CA THR A 93 -6.94 12.63 -4.98
C THR A 93 -7.58 12.03 -3.73
N GLN A 94 -6.86 11.20 -3.01
CA GLN A 94 -7.30 10.54 -1.77
C GLN A 94 -7.56 11.51 -0.63
N SER A 95 -6.86 12.64 -0.61
CA SER A 95 -7.04 13.66 0.42
C SER A 95 -8.19 14.61 0.15
N VAL A 96 -8.66 14.67 -1.11
CA VAL A 96 -9.76 15.57 -1.48
C VAL A 96 -11.05 15.11 -0.79
N GLY A 97 -11.58 15.99 0.06
CA GLY A 97 -12.77 15.68 0.87
C GLY A 97 -12.51 14.71 2.04
N ASN A 98 -11.26 14.33 2.30
CA ASN A 98 -10.89 13.41 3.38
C ASN A 98 -9.82 13.98 4.33
N THR A 99 -9.67 15.29 4.32
CA THR A 99 -8.84 16.05 5.26
C THR A 99 -9.73 16.70 6.30
N TRP A 100 -9.30 16.69 7.54
CA TRP A 100 -10.08 17.21 8.65
C TRP A 100 -10.47 18.69 8.46
N SER A 101 -11.72 18.98 8.69
CA SER A 101 -12.28 20.33 8.81
C SER A 101 -13.38 20.34 9.88
N ALA A 102 -13.83 21.53 10.29
CA ALA A 102 -14.90 21.64 11.28
C ALA A 102 -16.21 20.99 10.78
N GLU A 103 -16.48 21.02 9.48
CA GLU A 103 -17.61 20.40 8.81
C GLU A 103 -17.42 18.90 8.57
N HIS A 104 -16.15 18.44 8.57
CA HIS A 104 -15.80 17.04 8.34
C HIS A 104 -14.78 16.56 9.39
N SER A 105 -15.23 16.49 10.63
CA SER A 105 -14.38 16.13 11.78
C SER A 105 -13.99 14.65 11.85
N ASN A 106 -14.61 13.78 11.05
CA ASN A 106 -14.33 12.35 10.95
C ASN A 106 -13.45 12.00 9.73
N ALA A 107 -12.69 12.95 9.23
CA ALA A 107 -11.78 12.72 8.10
C ALA A 107 -10.58 11.87 8.52
N TYR A 108 -10.02 11.17 7.54
CA TYR A 108 -8.86 10.28 7.77
C TYR A 108 -7.54 11.06 7.93
N TYR A 109 -7.35 12.11 7.13
CA TYR A 109 -6.13 12.92 7.20
C TYR A 109 -6.28 14.06 8.22
N PRO A 110 -5.20 14.39 8.93
CA PRO A 110 -5.22 15.52 9.86
C PRO A 110 -5.47 16.85 9.13
N THR A 111 -5.68 17.89 9.91
CA THR A 111 -5.92 19.21 9.36
C THR A 111 -4.77 19.70 8.49
N TYR A 112 -5.10 20.47 7.48
CA TYR A 112 -4.11 21.05 6.56
C TYR A 112 -3.15 22.00 7.28
N SER A 113 -1.85 21.85 7.02
CA SER A 113 -0.83 22.77 7.51
C SER A 113 0.23 23.06 6.45
N ASN A 114 0.62 24.31 6.36
CA ASN A 114 1.81 24.73 5.62
C ASN A 114 3.06 24.85 6.52
N THR A 115 2.93 24.51 7.80
CA THR A 115 4.00 24.57 8.79
C THR A 115 4.71 23.23 8.87
N SER A 116 6.01 23.20 8.61
CA SER A 116 6.79 21.96 8.56
C SER A 116 6.82 21.21 9.89
N SER A 117 6.87 21.91 11.03
CA SER A 117 6.87 21.29 12.36
C SER A 117 5.56 20.54 12.61
N ILE A 118 4.42 21.16 12.30
CA ILE A 118 3.10 20.51 12.44
C ILE A 118 2.97 19.31 11.52
N ASN A 119 3.42 19.43 10.26
CA ASN A 119 3.41 18.29 9.34
C ASN A 119 4.32 17.17 9.83
N ASN A 120 5.51 17.47 10.33
CA ASN A 120 6.41 16.46 10.89
C ASN A 120 5.80 15.78 12.11
N TYR A 121 5.08 16.51 12.95
CA TYR A 121 4.37 15.96 14.08
C TYR A 121 3.23 15.05 13.62
N ASN A 122 2.34 15.51 12.76
CA ASN A 122 1.17 14.76 12.32
C ASN A 122 1.53 13.47 11.56
N TYR A 123 2.64 13.46 10.83
CA TYR A 123 3.07 12.33 10.01
C TYR A 123 4.24 11.54 10.61
N GLN A 124 4.39 11.57 11.93
CA GLN A 124 5.30 10.65 12.63
C GLN A 124 4.81 9.20 12.48
N CYS A 125 5.77 8.27 12.52
CA CYS A 125 5.46 6.85 12.54
C CYS A 125 4.62 6.52 13.77
N SER A 126 3.42 6.01 13.54
CA SER A 126 2.44 5.71 14.59
C SER A 126 1.49 4.61 14.12
N SER A 127 0.60 4.15 15.00
CA SER A 127 -0.45 3.19 14.64
C SER A 127 -1.34 3.65 13.48
N TRP A 128 -1.48 4.96 13.28
CA TRP A 128 -2.22 5.53 12.16
C TRP A 128 -1.49 5.37 10.82
N SER A 129 -0.15 5.39 10.83
CA SER A 129 0.68 5.32 9.62
C SER A 129 1.03 3.90 9.19
N VAL A 130 0.50 2.87 9.84
CA VAL A 130 0.77 1.47 9.48
C VAL A 130 -0.46 0.77 8.95
N GLU A 131 -0.24 -0.10 7.97
CA GLU A 131 -1.28 -0.90 7.33
C GLU A 131 -0.90 -2.38 7.27
N ASN A 132 -1.92 -3.24 7.17
CA ASN A 132 -1.71 -4.65 6.93
C ASN A 132 -1.43 -4.89 5.44
N GLY A 133 -0.20 -5.23 5.12
CA GLY A 133 0.25 -5.51 3.77
C GLY A 133 0.03 -6.94 3.29
N ALA A 134 -0.90 -7.68 3.89
CA ALA A 134 -1.30 -8.98 3.37
C ALA A 134 -2.05 -8.83 2.04
N TYR A 135 -1.73 -9.67 1.08
CA TYR A 135 -2.39 -9.68 -0.22
C TYR A 135 -2.42 -11.07 -0.86
N VAL A 136 -3.29 -11.21 -1.84
CA VAL A 136 -3.27 -12.29 -2.82
C VAL A 136 -3.46 -11.71 -4.22
N ARG A 137 -2.68 -12.18 -5.18
CA ARG A 137 -2.67 -11.68 -6.56
C ARG A 137 -2.71 -12.83 -7.56
N LEU A 138 -3.51 -12.67 -8.61
CA LEU A 138 -3.45 -13.52 -9.79
C LEU A 138 -2.28 -13.06 -10.65
N LYS A 139 -1.11 -13.69 -10.44
CA LYS A 139 0.15 -13.29 -11.08
C LYS A 139 0.21 -13.59 -12.55
N ASN A 140 -0.35 -14.72 -12.94
CA ASN A 140 -0.37 -15.11 -14.34
C ASN A 140 -1.59 -15.98 -14.64
N LEU A 141 -2.17 -15.75 -15.78
CA LEU A 141 -3.20 -16.60 -16.37
C LEU A 141 -2.87 -16.79 -17.86
N THR A 142 -2.73 -18.02 -18.28
CA THR A 142 -2.50 -18.36 -19.69
C THR A 142 -3.54 -19.35 -20.15
N ILE A 143 -4.12 -19.09 -21.31
CA ILE A 143 -5.02 -20.02 -22.03
C ILE A 143 -4.46 -20.16 -23.43
N GLY A 144 -4.15 -21.38 -23.82
CA GLY A 144 -3.61 -21.72 -25.12
C GLY A 144 -4.43 -22.76 -25.84
N TYR A 145 -4.27 -22.80 -27.15
CA TYR A 145 -4.81 -23.84 -27.99
C TYR A 145 -3.79 -24.27 -29.06
N THR A 146 -3.47 -25.56 -29.06
CA THR A 146 -2.62 -26.18 -30.06
C THR A 146 -3.50 -26.81 -31.12
N LEU A 147 -3.35 -26.33 -32.36
CA LEU A 147 -4.11 -26.82 -33.48
C LEU A 147 -3.80 -28.28 -33.77
N PRO A 148 -4.83 -29.10 -34.14
CA PRO A 148 -4.61 -30.48 -34.54
C PRO A 148 -3.68 -30.60 -35.76
N ALA A 149 -2.75 -31.56 -35.70
CA ALA A 149 -1.78 -31.78 -36.76
C ALA A 149 -2.45 -32.05 -38.12
N THR A 150 -3.64 -32.64 -38.10
CA THR A 150 -4.44 -32.91 -39.30
C THR A 150 -4.82 -31.64 -40.07
N TRP A 151 -5.04 -30.53 -39.37
CA TRP A 151 -5.33 -29.24 -39.99
C TRP A 151 -4.08 -28.61 -40.62
N LEU A 152 -2.95 -28.83 -39.98
CA LEU A 152 -1.65 -28.27 -40.40
C LEU A 152 -0.99 -29.08 -41.53
N ALA A 153 -1.33 -30.36 -41.69
CA ALA A 153 -0.77 -31.23 -42.71
C ALA A 153 -0.89 -30.68 -44.13
N LYS A 154 -1.94 -29.88 -44.38
CA LYS A 154 -2.16 -29.22 -45.69
C LYS A 154 -1.15 -28.11 -45.98
N THR A 155 -0.52 -27.54 -44.98
CA THR A 155 0.42 -26.41 -45.14
C THR A 155 1.81 -26.86 -45.61
N LYS A 156 2.18 -28.13 -45.38
CA LYS A 156 3.50 -28.76 -45.70
C LYS A 156 4.71 -28.07 -45.03
N VAL A 157 4.51 -26.97 -44.34
CA VAL A 157 5.58 -26.15 -43.75
C VAL A 157 5.45 -26.08 -42.23
N ILE A 158 4.23 -26.02 -41.68
CA ILE A 158 3.98 -25.85 -40.27
C ILE A 158 3.64 -27.22 -39.66
N SER A 159 4.49 -27.71 -38.78
CA SER A 159 4.27 -28.98 -38.07
C SER A 159 3.48 -28.83 -36.76
N LYS A 160 3.57 -27.67 -36.12
CA LYS A 160 2.85 -27.35 -34.86
C LYS A 160 2.54 -25.85 -34.81
N LEU A 161 1.30 -25.52 -34.46
CA LEU A 161 0.88 -24.15 -34.21
C LEU A 161 0.10 -24.09 -32.91
N ARG A 162 0.55 -23.26 -31.99
CA ARG A 162 -0.14 -22.95 -30.75
C ARG A 162 -0.43 -21.47 -30.71
N VAL A 163 -1.68 -21.13 -30.45
CA VAL A 163 -2.12 -19.76 -30.20
C VAL A 163 -2.45 -19.65 -28.71
N TYR A 164 -2.03 -18.57 -28.04
CA TYR A 164 -2.32 -18.40 -26.64
C TYR A 164 -2.55 -16.93 -26.29
N VAL A 165 -3.26 -16.72 -25.21
CA VAL A 165 -3.42 -15.42 -24.55
C VAL A 165 -2.91 -15.56 -23.13
N THR A 166 -2.13 -14.59 -22.69
CA THR A 166 -1.64 -14.51 -21.32
C THR A 166 -1.92 -13.14 -20.73
N GLY A 167 -2.22 -13.11 -19.46
CA GLY A 167 -2.36 -11.89 -18.67
C GLY A 167 -1.54 -11.99 -17.39
N ALA A 168 -0.91 -10.89 -17.03
CA ALA A 168 -0.17 -10.76 -15.78
C ALA A 168 -0.88 -9.77 -14.85
N ASP A 169 -0.83 -10.05 -13.55
CA ASP A 169 -1.38 -9.20 -12.49
C ASP A 169 -2.85 -8.79 -12.73
N LEU A 170 -3.66 -9.73 -13.22
CA LEU A 170 -5.04 -9.47 -13.66
C LEU A 170 -6.00 -9.16 -12.51
N TRP A 171 -5.68 -9.60 -11.32
CA TRP A 171 -6.52 -9.40 -10.15
C TRP A 171 -5.69 -9.41 -8.87
N GLU A 172 -6.10 -8.57 -7.94
CA GLU A 172 -5.51 -8.46 -6.61
C GLU A 172 -6.57 -8.22 -5.56
N HIS A 173 -6.34 -8.79 -4.38
CA HIS A 173 -7.04 -8.43 -3.16
C HIS A 173 -6.02 -8.09 -2.07
N SER A 174 -6.08 -6.88 -1.55
CA SER A 174 -5.25 -6.41 -0.45
C SER A 174 -6.06 -5.53 0.51
N ASN A 175 -5.53 -5.32 1.71
CA ASN A 175 -6.13 -4.43 2.70
C ASN A 175 -5.50 -3.03 2.68
N ILE A 176 -4.62 -2.76 1.72
CA ILE A 176 -3.95 -1.47 1.59
C ILE A 176 -4.93 -0.46 1.01
N ARG A 177 -4.95 0.70 1.59
CA ARG A 177 -5.74 1.83 1.10
C ARG A 177 -5.04 2.47 -0.10
N ASP A 178 -5.79 3.27 -0.82
CA ASP A 178 -5.29 4.19 -1.84
C ASP A 178 -4.72 3.52 -3.10
N GLY A 179 -4.93 2.21 -3.29
CA GLY A 179 -4.45 1.50 -4.48
C GLY A 179 -2.93 1.36 -4.57
N TRP A 180 -2.22 1.47 -3.44
CA TRP A 180 -0.79 1.16 -3.41
C TRP A 180 -0.55 -0.31 -3.67
N ASP A 181 0.51 -0.58 -4.43
CA ASP A 181 0.91 -1.94 -4.73
C ASP A 181 1.47 -2.63 -3.47
N PRO A 182 0.83 -3.69 -2.98
CA PRO A 182 1.28 -4.41 -1.78
C PRO A 182 2.63 -5.11 -1.97
N GLU A 183 3.13 -5.29 -3.18
CA GLU A 183 4.46 -5.84 -3.42
C GLU A 183 5.56 -4.81 -3.17
N GLN A 184 5.23 -3.53 -3.22
CA GLN A 184 6.18 -2.45 -2.95
C GLN A 184 6.34 -2.23 -1.44
N THR A 185 7.38 -2.81 -0.87
CA THR A 185 7.69 -2.69 0.56
C THR A 185 8.81 -1.74 0.88
N ARG A 186 9.48 -1.21 -0.12
CA ARG A 186 10.63 -0.33 0.11
C ARG A 186 10.15 1.02 0.63
N LYS A 187 10.84 1.53 1.65
CA LYS A 187 10.83 2.96 1.96
C LYS A 187 11.15 3.71 0.67
N VAL A 188 10.14 4.30 0.08
CA VAL A 188 10.36 5.08 -1.12
C VAL A 188 10.68 6.49 -0.65
N GLU A 189 11.93 6.72 -0.31
CA GLU A 189 12.44 8.04 0.06
C GLU A 189 12.32 9.06 -1.08
N ASN A 190 12.13 8.60 -2.29
CA ASN A 190 12.03 9.43 -3.49
C ASN A 190 10.94 8.93 -4.44
N LEU A 191 9.69 9.19 -4.12
CA LEU A 191 8.56 9.04 -5.04
C LEU A 191 8.48 10.18 -6.07
N GLY A 192 9.59 10.55 -6.65
CA GLY A 192 9.63 11.46 -7.78
C GLY A 192 9.61 10.78 -9.14
N ARG A 193 9.19 9.51 -9.23
CA ARG A 193 9.21 8.76 -10.48
C ARG A 193 8.03 7.79 -10.56
N TYR A 194 6.90 8.35 -10.89
CA TYR A 194 5.83 7.66 -11.62
C TYR A 194 5.31 8.60 -12.69
#